data_b83c0d209bfb52f22dacc895da654813
#
_entry.id   b83c0d209bfb52f22dacc895da654813
#
_cell.length_a   1.000
_cell.length_b   1.000
_cell.length_c   1.000
_cell.angle_alpha   90.00
_cell.angle_beta   90.00
_cell.angle_gamma   90.00
#
_symmetry.space_group_name_H-M   'P 1'
#
loop_
_entity.id
_entity.type
_entity.pdbx_description
1 polymer ?
#
loop_
_entity_poly.entity_id
_entity_poly.type
_entity_poly.pdbx_seq_one_letter_code
_entity_poly.pdbx_strand_id
1 'polypeptide(L)'
;MKLAARAGRIAPSPTLAMAATAKAMAARGIDVTDFSSGEPDFDTPEPIKAAAEAAIRAGFTKYTPSSGIDELRQSIIDKLQRE
;
A
#
# COMPACT_ATOMS: atom_id res chain seq x y z
N MET A 1 13.03 -23.88 14.86
CA MET A 1 11.87 -23.39 15.65
C MET A 1 10.63 -24.11 15.12
N LYS A 2 9.80 -24.76 15.94
CA LYS A 2 8.59 -25.46 15.50
C LYS A 2 7.41 -24.48 15.57
N LEU A 3 6.80 -24.19 14.43
CA LEU A 3 5.61 -23.32 14.37
C LEU A 3 4.37 -24.06 14.90
N ALA A 4 3.41 -23.29 15.43
CA ALA A 4 2.12 -23.86 15.82
C ALA A 4 1.38 -24.42 14.60
N ALA A 5 0.67 -25.56 14.75
CA ALA A 5 -0.02 -26.21 13.66
C ALA A 5 -1.05 -25.31 12.94
N ARG A 6 -1.66 -24.35 13.65
CA ARG A 6 -2.57 -23.35 13.07
C ARG A 6 -1.90 -22.42 12.07
N ALA A 7 -0.61 -22.08 12.25
CA ALA A 7 0.14 -21.23 11.32
C ALA A 7 0.33 -21.91 9.94
N GLY A 8 0.49 -23.23 9.91
CA GLY A 8 0.58 -23.99 8.67
C GLY A 8 -0.73 -24.13 7.89
N ARG A 9 -1.87 -23.72 8.49
CA ARG A 9 -3.18 -23.73 7.83
C ARG A 9 -3.52 -22.42 7.12
N ILE A 10 -2.70 -21.38 7.31
CA ILE A 10 -2.87 -20.09 6.64
C ILE A 10 -2.23 -20.21 5.26
N ALA A 11 -3.04 -20.20 4.21
CA ALA A 11 -2.54 -20.20 2.84
C ALA A 11 -1.91 -18.83 2.50
N PRO A 12 -0.74 -18.80 1.83
CA PRO A 12 -0.20 -17.56 1.27
C PRO A 12 -1.18 -16.93 0.29
N SER A 13 -1.13 -15.60 0.16
CA SER A 13 -1.93 -14.89 -0.86
C SER A 13 -1.47 -15.31 -2.27
N PRO A 14 -2.36 -15.86 -3.12
CA PRO A 14 -2.01 -16.23 -4.49
C PRO A 14 -1.52 -15.03 -5.32
N THR A 15 -2.11 -13.85 -5.10
CA THR A 15 -1.72 -12.61 -5.79
C THR A 15 -0.28 -12.20 -5.46
N LEU A 16 0.08 -12.25 -4.16
CA LEU A 16 1.46 -11.93 -3.74
C LEU A 16 2.46 -12.96 -4.26
N ALA A 17 2.08 -14.24 -4.31
CA ALA A 17 2.94 -15.28 -4.86
C ALA A 17 3.18 -15.10 -6.37
N MET A 18 2.15 -14.69 -7.12
CA MET A 18 2.27 -14.40 -8.55
C MET A 18 3.21 -13.23 -8.81
N ALA A 19 3.00 -12.10 -8.12
CA ALA A 19 3.87 -10.92 -8.23
C ALA A 19 5.33 -11.24 -7.85
N ALA A 20 5.56 -12.02 -6.79
CA ALA A 20 6.89 -12.47 -6.42
C ALA A 20 7.55 -13.33 -7.49
N THR A 21 6.78 -14.20 -8.17
CA THR A 21 7.26 -15.04 -9.27
C THR A 21 7.67 -14.19 -10.47
N ALA A 22 6.81 -13.25 -10.88
CA ALA A 22 7.12 -12.32 -11.99
C ALA A 22 8.40 -11.53 -11.72
N LYS A 23 8.53 -10.98 -10.51
CA LYS A 23 9.74 -10.25 -10.08
C LYS A 23 10.99 -11.13 -10.09
N ALA A 24 10.90 -12.38 -9.63
CA ALA A 24 12.03 -13.31 -9.63
C ALA A 24 12.45 -13.70 -11.06
N MET A 25 11.52 -13.81 -12.00
CA MET A 25 11.79 -14.08 -13.40
C MET A 25 12.48 -12.87 -14.06
N ALA A 26 11.97 -11.66 -13.84
CA ALA A 26 12.58 -10.43 -14.34
C ALA A 26 14.01 -10.23 -13.81
N ALA A 27 14.26 -10.54 -12.54
CA ALA A 27 15.61 -10.48 -11.94
C ALA A 27 16.61 -11.48 -12.58
N ARG A 28 16.12 -12.52 -13.26
CA ARG A 28 16.92 -13.50 -14.02
C ARG A 28 17.10 -13.10 -15.49
N GLY A 29 16.66 -11.89 -15.88
CA GLY A 29 16.74 -11.40 -17.25
C GLY A 29 15.67 -11.97 -18.19
N ILE A 30 14.64 -12.61 -17.66
CA ILE A 30 13.52 -13.10 -18.46
C ILE A 30 12.60 -11.91 -18.74
N ASP A 31 12.25 -11.71 -19.99
CA ASP A 31 11.26 -10.69 -20.38
C ASP A 31 9.87 -11.16 -19.94
N VAL A 32 9.28 -10.42 -18.99
CA VAL A 32 8.00 -10.75 -18.36
C VAL A 32 7.03 -9.61 -18.51
N THR A 33 5.89 -9.88 -19.12
CA THR A 33 4.74 -8.97 -19.08
C THR A 33 3.89 -9.32 -17.85
N ASP A 34 3.89 -8.43 -16.86
CA ASP A 34 3.24 -8.67 -15.56
C ASP A 34 1.83 -8.04 -15.52
N PHE A 35 0.81 -8.88 -15.40
CA PHE A 35 -0.59 -8.49 -15.18
C PHE A 35 -1.12 -8.93 -13.82
N SER A 36 -0.24 -9.26 -12.86
CA SER A 36 -0.65 -9.83 -11.57
C SER A 36 -1.27 -8.82 -10.62
N SER A 37 -0.89 -7.54 -10.72
CA SER A 37 -1.46 -6.46 -9.92
C SER A 37 -1.57 -5.19 -10.74
N GLY A 38 -2.62 -4.41 -10.48
CA GLY A 38 -2.80 -3.12 -11.12
C GLY A 38 -2.37 -1.99 -10.20
N GLU A 39 -1.57 -1.06 -10.72
CA GLU A 39 -1.25 0.21 -10.09
C GLU A 39 -1.20 1.30 -11.15
N PRO A 40 -1.47 2.57 -10.80
CA PRO A 40 -1.28 3.67 -11.73
C PRO A 40 0.18 3.73 -12.21
N ASP A 41 0.40 3.92 -13.49
CA ASP A 41 1.73 4.11 -14.10
C ASP A 41 2.29 5.52 -13.88
N PHE A 42 1.42 6.47 -13.52
CA PHE A 42 1.81 7.81 -13.12
C PHE A 42 2.28 7.84 -11.66
N ASP A 43 3.31 8.61 -11.40
CA ASP A 43 3.76 8.88 -10.03
C ASP A 43 2.70 9.65 -9.22
N THR A 44 2.79 9.55 -7.90
CA THR A 44 1.94 10.35 -7.00
C THR A 44 2.11 11.83 -7.28
N PRO A 45 1.01 12.60 -7.41
CA PRO A 45 1.10 14.04 -7.67
C PRO A 45 1.97 14.79 -6.66
N GLU A 46 2.75 15.74 -7.15
CA GLU A 46 3.75 16.48 -6.34
C GLU A 46 3.17 17.13 -5.06
N PRO A 47 1.98 17.74 -5.08
CA PRO A 47 1.40 18.30 -3.84
C PRO A 47 1.15 17.27 -2.75
N ILE A 48 0.81 16.02 -3.15
CA ILE A 48 0.56 14.93 -2.19
C ILE A 48 1.90 14.47 -1.58
N LYS A 49 2.94 14.30 -2.39
CA LYS A 49 4.28 13.95 -1.91
C LYS A 49 4.82 15.00 -0.95
N ALA A 50 4.72 16.27 -1.32
CA ALA A 50 5.17 17.39 -0.48
C ALA A 50 4.41 17.44 0.86
N ALA A 51 3.10 17.20 0.87
CA ALA A 51 2.31 17.15 2.10
C ALA A 51 2.75 15.98 3.02
N ALA A 52 3.02 14.80 2.45
CA ALA A 52 3.52 13.66 3.21
C ALA A 52 4.90 13.93 3.82
N GLU A 53 5.83 14.53 3.07
CA GLU A 53 7.14 14.93 3.59
C GLU A 53 7.02 15.96 4.72
N ALA A 54 6.16 16.96 4.56
CA ALA A 54 5.93 17.96 5.59
C ALA A 54 5.39 17.35 6.87
N ALA A 55 4.45 16.40 6.77
CA ALA A 55 3.91 15.69 7.93
C ALA A 55 5.00 14.88 8.66
N ILE A 56 5.87 14.19 7.92
CA ILE A 56 7.00 13.45 8.49
C ILE A 56 7.96 14.41 9.21
N ARG A 57 8.33 15.51 8.60
CA ARG A 57 9.22 16.54 9.19
C ARG A 57 8.60 17.18 10.43
N ALA A 58 7.27 17.33 10.47
CA ALA A 58 6.53 17.81 11.63
C ALA A 58 6.40 16.79 12.76
N GLY A 59 6.92 15.56 12.57
CA GLY A 59 6.85 14.51 13.58
C GLY A 59 5.50 13.78 13.65
N PHE A 60 4.67 13.87 12.61
CA PHE A 60 3.41 13.12 12.53
C PHE A 60 3.67 11.62 12.31
N THR A 61 4.23 10.97 13.34
CA THR A 61 4.72 9.58 13.30
C THR A 61 4.18 8.73 14.45
N LYS A 62 3.13 9.17 15.12
CA LYS A 62 2.52 8.48 16.25
C LYS A 62 1.23 7.77 15.83
N TYR A 63 0.73 6.89 16.72
CA TYR A 63 -0.55 6.23 16.50
C TYR A 63 -1.68 7.24 16.39
N THR A 64 -2.61 6.95 15.50
CA THR A 64 -3.85 7.70 15.30
C THR A 64 -5.04 6.82 15.68
N PRO A 65 -6.24 7.38 15.87
CA PRO A 65 -7.45 6.59 16.07
C PRO A 65 -7.68 5.62 14.90
N SER A 66 -8.22 4.44 15.19
CA SER A 66 -8.54 3.43 14.15
C SER A 66 -9.54 3.93 13.10
N SER A 67 -10.37 4.92 13.47
CA SER A 67 -11.29 5.62 12.57
C SER A 67 -10.64 6.67 11.66
N GLY A 68 -9.34 6.89 11.79
CA GLY A 68 -8.60 7.97 11.11
C GLY A 68 -8.60 9.28 11.90
N ILE A 69 -7.82 10.24 11.43
CA ILE A 69 -7.73 11.58 12.03
C ILE A 69 -8.95 12.42 11.66
N ASP A 70 -9.32 13.33 12.53
CA ASP A 70 -10.53 14.15 12.35
C ASP A 70 -10.44 15.05 11.12
N GLU A 71 -9.26 15.58 10.82
CA GLU A 71 -9.01 16.41 9.64
C GLU A 71 -9.29 15.66 8.33
N LEU A 72 -8.88 14.39 8.24
CA LEU A 72 -9.17 13.57 7.06
C LEU A 72 -10.66 13.25 6.97
N ARG A 73 -11.28 12.90 8.09
CA ARG A 73 -12.72 12.61 8.15
C ARG A 73 -13.55 13.83 7.73
N GLN A 74 -13.17 15.02 8.20
CA GLN A 74 -13.84 16.27 7.81
C GLN A 74 -13.66 16.56 6.31
N SER A 75 -12.45 16.37 5.79
CA SER A 75 -12.17 16.55 4.35
C SER A 75 -13.00 15.60 3.47
N ILE A 76 -13.24 14.37 3.92
CA ILE A 76 -14.12 13.42 3.22
C ILE A 76 -15.57 13.91 3.25
N ILE A 77 -16.07 14.38 4.39
CA ILE A 77 -17.43 14.94 4.53
C ILE A 77 -17.61 16.13 3.58
N ASP A 78 -16.67 17.06 3.61
CA ASP A 78 -16.71 18.26 2.78
C ASP A 78 -16.69 17.94 1.27
N LYS A 79 -15.93 16.90 0.88
CA LYS A 79 -15.91 16.42 -0.51
C LYS A 79 -17.28 15.87 -0.91
N LEU A 80 -17.85 14.97 -0.10
CA LEU A 80 -19.13 14.33 -0.39
C LEU A 80 -20.33 15.33 -0.39
N GLN A 81 -20.21 16.43 0.32
CA GLN A 81 -21.24 17.49 0.32
C GLN A 81 -21.17 18.38 -0.92
N ARG A 82 -20.03 18.42 -1.61
CA ARG A 82 -19.83 19.23 -2.83
C ARG A 82 -20.18 18.47 -4.12
N GLU A 83 -20.19 17.15 -4.07
CA GLU A 83 -20.52 16.25 -5.21
C GLU A 83 -21.98 15.78 -5.16
#